data_e7c735963590647d449c82077f1dabca
#
_entry.id   e7c735963590647d449c82077f1dabca
#
_cell.length_a   1.000
_cell.length_b   1.000
_cell.length_c   1.000
_cell.angle_alpha   90.00
_cell.angle_beta   90.00
_cell.angle_gamma   90.00
#
_symmetry.space_group_name_H-M   'P 1'
#
loop_
_entity.id
_entity.type
_entity.pdbx_description
1 polymer ?
#
loop_
_entity_poly.entity_id
_entity_poly.type
_entity_poly.pdbx_seq_one_letter_code
_entity_poly.pdbx_strand_id
1 'polypeptide(L)'
;MARVLVTEVLAERGLARMRDAGHEVDVRLGLSPAELLDVMPGAAALVIRSETKVTPEVLEAGKDLVIVGRAGVGIDNVDVEAATRLGVMVANAPLSNVVSNAEHTIALLLSQARNIPQATASLKGGQWARSKWAGVELYGKTLGLLGLGRVGTLVAQRAHAFGLRVVAWDPWIAPERPRKLGIELLELDDLMRQVDFLSVHLLKSPASLGLVNAELLAKAKPGLRIINTARGGIVDEQALADAIAAGTVAGAAIDVFAKEPTTESPLFGLESVVVTPHLGASTREAQDKAGEAIADQVVLALAGDFVPYAVNVDASEAADGVKPYLPLAERLGRLFAALAGEDGDLRVDYSGELGAYDTRILTLAVLKGLLGATASEPVSYVNAPKLAADAGLQVDESRTAEAHDYVNLITLRRGGHSLAGTLFGVRNEARLVMVDEHTVDIPPSRHMLVVRNDDRPGMIGIVGTRLGAAGLNISDMDVGRSPSGEAALMVLTTDQPVPDDVLADLRAEPGILEVHSLTD
;
A
#
# COMPACT_ATOMS: atom_id res chain seq x y z
N MET A 1 14.86 12.23 14.58
CA MET A 1 14.55 11.19 15.59
C MET A 1 13.04 11.31 15.88
N ALA A 2 12.28 10.29 15.57
CA ALA A 2 10.82 10.28 15.73
C ALA A 2 10.45 9.23 16.80
N ARG A 3 9.34 9.46 17.54
CA ARG A 3 8.82 8.51 18.52
C ARG A 3 7.90 7.50 17.83
N VAL A 4 8.19 6.21 18.00
CA VAL A 4 7.40 5.08 17.51
C VAL A 4 6.74 4.40 18.71
N LEU A 5 5.42 4.51 18.81
CA LEU A 5 4.63 3.87 19.86
C LEU A 5 4.27 2.44 19.43
N VAL A 6 4.61 1.45 20.23
CA VAL A 6 4.30 0.02 19.99
C VAL A 6 3.39 -0.47 21.11
N THR A 7 2.17 -0.88 20.78
CA THR A 7 1.13 -1.20 21.78
C THR A 7 0.90 -2.69 22.01
N GLU A 8 1.50 -3.52 21.18
CA GLU A 8 1.39 -4.97 21.28
C GLU A 8 2.77 -5.64 21.14
N VAL A 9 2.91 -6.90 21.56
CA VAL A 9 4.17 -7.63 21.47
C VAL A 9 4.61 -7.76 20.00
N LEU A 10 5.76 -7.20 19.69
CA LEU A 10 6.41 -7.27 18.39
C LEU A 10 7.72 -8.06 18.51
N ALA A 11 8.13 -8.72 17.43
CA ALA A 11 9.41 -9.40 17.36
C ALA A 11 10.59 -8.43 17.59
N GLU A 12 11.57 -8.82 18.42
CA GLU A 12 12.70 -7.96 18.77
C GLU A 12 13.48 -7.45 17.55
N ARG A 13 13.55 -8.26 16.49
CA ARG A 13 14.19 -7.84 15.23
C ARG A 13 13.49 -6.63 14.59
N GLY A 14 12.15 -6.54 14.69
CA GLY A 14 11.41 -5.38 14.21
C GLY A 14 11.67 -4.14 15.07
N LEU A 15 11.69 -4.30 16.41
CA LEU A 15 12.04 -3.22 17.32
C LEU A 15 13.46 -2.71 17.08
N ALA A 16 14.43 -3.63 16.90
CA ALA A 16 15.82 -3.29 16.62
C ALA A 16 15.96 -2.48 15.32
N ARG A 17 15.28 -2.88 14.21
CA ARG A 17 15.32 -2.14 12.94
C ARG A 17 14.89 -0.68 13.08
N MET A 18 13.84 -0.41 13.85
CA MET A 18 13.36 0.97 14.06
C MET A 18 14.34 1.76 14.94
N ARG A 19 14.96 1.13 15.97
CA ARG A 19 16.01 1.76 16.79
C ARG A 19 17.28 2.03 15.98
N ASP A 20 17.72 1.07 15.15
CA ASP A 20 18.92 1.20 14.30
C ASP A 20 18.76 2.30 13.24
N ALA A 21 17.51 2.56 12.82
CA ALA A 21 17.16 3.71 11.98
C ALA A 21 17.15 5.06 12.73
N GLY A 22 17.46 5.07 14.03
CA GLY A 22 17.57 6.28 14.84
C GLY A 22 16.26 6.78 15.45
N HIS A 23 15.23 5.94 15.53
CA HIS A 23 13.96 6.30 16.15
C HIS A 23 13.89 5.88 17.62
N GLU A 24 13.10 6.62 18.42
CA GLU A 24 12.75 6.25 19.78
C GLU A 24 11.58 5.24 19.75
N VAL A 25 11.82 4.02 20.20
CA VAL A 25 10.81 2.97 20.24
C VAL A 25 10.25 2.83 21.65
N ASP A 26 9.03 3.35 21.87
CA ASP A 26 8.29 3.34 23.13
C ASP A 26 7.28 2.18 23.12
N VAL A 27 7.57 1.14 23.92
CA VAL A 27 6.74 -0.07 24.00
C VAL A 27 5.80 0.03 25.20
N ARG A 28 4.50 0.10 24.95
CA ARG A 28 3.43 0.20 25.95
C ARG A 28 2.40 -0.90 25.74
N LEU A 29 2.49 -1.97 26.46
CA LEU A 29 1.63 -3.14 26.32
C LEU A 29 0.40 -3.08 27.23
N GLY A 30 -0.72 -3.64 26.75
CA GLY A 30 -1.93 -3.85 27.56
C GLY A 30 -2.70 -2.57 27.87
N LEU A 31 -2.57 -1.54 27.04
CA LEU A 31 -3.29 -0.28 27.22
C LEU A 31 -4.79 -0.45 27.02
N SER A 32 -5.57 0.12 27.93
CA SER A 32 -7.00 0.38 27.72
C SER A 32 -7.21 1.43 26.61
N PRO A 33 -8.40 1.54 26.02
CA PRO A 33 -8.68 2.57 25.02
C PRO A 33 -8.43 4.01 25.53
N ALA A 34 -8.68 4.31 26.80
CA ALA A 34 -8.43 5.63 27.38
C ALA A 34 -6.91 5.89 27.52
N GLU A 35 -6.15 4.92 28.07
CA GLU A 35 -4.70 5.05 28.20
C GLU A 35 -4.01 5.16 26.82
N LEU A 36 -4.56 4.52 25.77
CA LEU A 36 -4.05 4.68 24.41
C LEU A 36 -4.15 6.14 23.95
N LEU A 37 -5.30 6.80 24.19
CA LEU A 37 -5.47 8.20 23.84
C LEU A 37 -4.48 9.12 24.57
N ASP A 38 -4.21 8.83 25.85
CA ASP A 38 -3.28 9.62 26.68
C ASP A 38 -1.82 9.55 26.19
N VAL A 39 -1.41 8.42 25.61
CA VAL A 39 -0.02 8.19 25.15
C VAL A 39 0.21 8.52 23.66
N MET A 40 -0.86 8.79 22.89
CA MET A 40 -0.75 9.12 21.46
C MET A 40 -0.01 10.43 21.16
N PRO A 41 -0.19 11.53 21.92
CA PRO A 41 0.49 12.79 21.62
C PRO A 41 2.01 12.64 21.47
N GLY A 42 2.57 13.23 20.40
CA GLY A 42 3.99 13.16 20.06
C GLY A 42 4.45 11.84 19.41
N ALA A 43 3.55 10.88 19.17
CA ALA A 43 3.88 9.68 18.39
C ALA A 43 3.83 9.98 16.89
N ALA A 44 4.94 9.77 16.19
CA ALA A 44 5.02 9.88 14.73
C ALA A 44 4.63 8.57 14.02
N ALA A 45 4.72 7.44 14.72
CA ALA A 45 4.25 6.14 14.23
C ALA A 45 3.57 5.36 15.34
N LEU A 46 2.52 4.63 14.99
CA LEU A 46 1.82 3.68 15.86
C LEU A 46 1.95 2.27 15.26
N VAL A 47 2.55 1.35 16.01
CA VAL A 47 2.70 -0.06 15.60
C VAL A 47 1.80 -0.94 16.44
N ILE A 48 0.91 -1.68 15.77
CA ILE A 48 -0.12 -2.52 16.39
C ILE A 48 -0.12 -3.94 15.79
N ARG A 49 -0.91 -4.81 16.39
CA ARG A 49 -1.32 -6.09 15.80
C ARG A 49 -2.84 -6.20 15.73
N SER A 50 -3.45 -7.18 16.38
CA SER A 50 -4.89 -7.47 16.27
C SER A 50 -5.75 -6.97 17.44
N GLU A 51 -5.17 -6.67 18.59
CA GLU A 51 -5.89 -6.32 19.82
C GLU A 51 -6.21 -4.83 19.88
N THR A 52 -5.25 -3.98 19.50
CA THR A 52 -5.39 -2.52 19.50
C THR A 52 -6.34 -2.08 18.38
N LYS A 53 -7.37 -1.32 18.74
CA LYS A 53 -8.30 -0.70 17.78
C LYS A 53 -7.88 0.75 17.53
N VAL A 54 -7.66 1.09 16.28
CA VAL A 54 -7.33 2.45 15.84
C VAL A 54 -8.62 3.09 15.30
N THR A 55 -9.30 3.80 16.21
CA THR A 55 -10.54 4.52 15.95
C THR A 55 -10.22 5.96 15.46
N PRO A 56 -11.22 6.71 14.96
CA PRO A 56 -11.03 8.12 14.62
C PRO A 56 -10.44 8.95 15.78
N GLU A 57 -10.89 8.69 17.00
CA GLU A 57 -10.43 9.43 18.20
C GLU A 57 -8.93 9.16 18.48
N VAL A 58 -8.47 7.92 18.25
CA VAL A 58 -7.04 7.57 18.39
C VAL A 58 -6.20 8.30 17.34
N LEU A 59 -6.68 8.37 16.10
CA LEU A 59 -6.01 9.09 15.02
C LEU A 59 -5.97 10.61 15.28
N GLU A 60 -7.06 11.19 15.76
CA GLU A 60 -7.15 12.62 16.11
C GLU A 60 -6.27 13.00 17.31
N ALA A 61 -6.08 12.09 18.28
CA ALA A 61 -5.16 12.29 19.39
C ALA A 61 -3.68 12.29 18.95
N GLY A 62 -3.35 11.60 17.88
CA GLY A 62 -2.00 11.51 17.30
C GLY A 62 -1.73 12.56 16.24
N LYS A 63 -1.68 13.86 16.59
CA LYS A 63 -1.50 14.95 15.62
C LYS A 63 -0.20 14.89 14.82
N ASP A 64 0.83 14.25 15.37
CA ASP A 64 2.13 14.08 14.72
C ASP A 64 2.22 12.74 13.97
N LEU A 65 1.12 11.97 13.90
CA LEU A 65 1.11 10.62 13.38
C LEU A 65 1.24 10.61 11.86
N VAL A 66 2.30 10.01 11.35
CA VAL A 66 2.59 9.83 9.92
C VAL A 66 2.06 8.48 9.44
N ILE A 67 2.21 7.42 10.26
CA ILE A 67 1.87 6.05 9.88
C ILE A 67 1.30 5.22 11.02
N VAL A 68 0.29 4.42 10.71
CA VAL A 68 -0.14 3.26 11.49
C VAL A 68 0.39 2.00 10.82
N GLY A 69 1.29 1.30 11.49
CA GLY A 69 1.85 0.03 11.03
C GLY A 69 1.17 -1.16 11.70
N ARG A 70 0.41 -1.97 10.96
CA ARG A 70 -0.22 -3.19 11.49
C ARG A 70 0.63 -4.41 11.18
N ALA A 71 1.28 -5.02 12.20
CA ALA A 71 2.09 -6.22 12.08
C ALA A 71 1.22 -7.48 11.84
N GLY A 72 0.76 -7.63 10.61
CA GLY A 72 -0.07 -8.74 10.10
C GLY A 72 -0.80 -8.33 8.82
N VAL A 73 -1.63 -9.23 8.29
CA VAL A 73 -2.28 -9.05 6.96
C VAL A 73 -3.56 -8.23 7.03
N GLY A 74 -4.48 -8.57 7.96
CA GLY A 74 -5.75 -7.86 8.09
C GLY A 74 -5.57 -6.46 8.65
N ILE A 75 -6.50 -5.56 8.34
CA ILE A 75 -6.53 -4.18 8.81
C ILE A 75 -7.90 -3.83 9.42
N ASP A 76 -8.67 -4.86 9.76
CA ASP A 76 -10.07 -4.73 10.23
C ASP A 76 -10.20 -3.94 11.55
N ASN A 77 -9.10 -3.78 12.28
CA ASN A 77 -9.02 -3.02 13.53
C ASN A 77 -8.50 -1.58 13.36
N VAL A 78 -8.35 -1.09 12.12
CA VAL A 78 -7.94 0.28 11.80
C VAL A 78 -9.03 0.97 10.98
N ASP A 79 -9.46 2.16 11.40
CA ASP A 79 -10.32 3.01 10.57
C ASP A 79 -9.48 3.67 9.47
N VAL A 80 -9.39 2.97 8.33
CA VAL A 80 -8.58 3.39 7.18
C VAL A 80 -9.13 4.66 6.54
N GLU A 81 -10.46 4.85 6.56
CA GLU A 81 -11.08 6.05 6.00
C GLU A 81 -10.75 7.30 6.83
N ALA A 82 -10.84 7.20 8.15
CA ALA A 82 -10.43 8.28 9.04
C ALA A 82 -8.93 8.58 8.92
N ALA A 83 -8.08 7.54 8.86
CA ALA A 83 -6.65 7.71 8.65
C ALA A 83 -6.34 8.45 7.34
N THR A 84 -7.03 8.09 6.26
CA THR A 84 -6.88 8.76 4.95
C THR A 84 -7.29 10.23 5.01
N ARG A 85 -8.42 10.54 5.66
CA ARG A 85 -8.85 11.94 5.84
C ARG A 85 -7.85 12.80 6.63
N LEU A 86 -7.16 12.19 7.60
CA LEU A 86 -6.15 12.85 8.42
C LEU A 86 -4.74 12.82 7.83
N GLY A 87 -4.57 12.27 6.62
CA GLY A 87 -3.27 12.16 5.97
C GLY A 87 -2.35 11.11 6.58
N VAL A 88 -2.87 10.25 7.47
CA VAL A 88 -2.11 9.18 8.13
C VAL A 88 -2.05 7.95 7.23
N MET A 89 -0.85 7.49 6.96
CA MET A 89 -0.63 6.27 6.19
C MET A 89 -1.00 5.03 7.02
N VAL A 90 -1.60 4.04 6.39
CA VAL A 90 -1.85 2.72 7.01
C VAL A 90 -1.10 1.66 6.21
N ALA A 91 -0.18 0.94 6.86
CA ALA A 91 0.56 -0.15 6.23
C ALA A 91 0.34 -1.47 6.97
N ASN A 92 0.41 -2.57 6.22
CA ASN A 92 0.28 -3.92 6.77
C ASN A 92 1.47 -4.81 6.36
N ALA A 93 1.45 -6.09 6.74
CA ALA A 93 2.47 -7.08 6.37
C ALA A 93 1.84 -8.23 5.56
N PRO A 94 1.53 -8.02 4.26
CA PRO A 94 0.64 -8.89 3.47
C PRO A 94 1.23 -10.27 3.15
N LEU A 95 2.54 -10.47 3.36
CA LEU A 95 3.25 -11.72 3.05
C LEU A 95 3.61 -12.53 4.31
N SER A 96 3.41 -11.99 5.50
CA SER A 96 3.98 -12.52 6.74
C SER A 96 3.45 -13.89 7.13
N ASN A 97 2.15 -14.16 6.96
CA ASN A 97 1.48 -15.35 7.47
C ASN A 97 0.99 -16.33 6.39
N VAL A 98 1.33 -16.13 5.12
CA VAL A 98 0.77 -16.92 4.01
C VAL A 98 1.03 -18.42 4.17
N VAL A 99 2.26 -18.79 4.57
CA VAL A 99 2.64 -20.19 4.81
C VAL A 99 1.92 -20.74 6.04
N SER A 100 1.98 -20.03 7.16
CA SER A 100 1.38 -20.47 8.43
C SER A 100 -0.14 -20.68 8.31
N ASN A 101 -0.83 -19.78 7.62
CA ASN A 101 -2.27 -19.93 7.40
C ASN A 101 -2.59 -21.11 6.49
N ALA A 102 -1.80 -21.35 5.43
CA ALA A 102 -2.00 -22.52 4.57
C ALA A 102 -1.78 -23.83 5.34
N GLU A 103 -0.80 -23.89 6.23
CA GLU A 103 -0.53 -25.04 7.09
C GLU A 103 -1.64 -25.24 8.13
N HIS A 104 -2.11 -24.18 8.75
CA HIS A 104 -3.23 -24.23 9.69
C HIS A 104 -4.51 -24.69 9.00
N THR A 105 -4.80 -24.24 7.78
CA THR A 105 -5.93 -24.71 6.96
C THR A 105 -5.88 -26.21 6.75
N ILE A 106 -4.72 -26.76 6.36
CA ILE A 106 -4.55 -28.21 6.14
C ILE A 106 -4.66 -28.98 7.48
N ALA A 107 -4.09 -28.43 8.57
CA ALA A 107 -4.22 -29.03 9.89
C ALA A 107 -5.69 -29.13 10.34
N LEU A 108 -6.46 -28.07 10.16
CA LEU A 108 -7.89 -28.04 10.46
C LEU A 108 -8.70 -28.96 9.54
N LEU A 109 -8.40 -29.01 8.26
CA LEU A 109 -9.01 -29.94 7.30
C LEU A 109 -8.82 -31.40 7.73
N LEU A 110 -7.58 -31.78 8.08
CA LEU A 110 -7.26 -33.12 8.58
C LEU A 110 -7.91 -33.40 9.94
N SER A 111 -7.89 -32.44 10.86
CA SER A 111 -8.51 -32.55 12.18
C SER A 111 -10.01 -32.79 12.08
N GLN A 112 -10.68 -32.08 11.17
CA GLN A 112 -12.10 -32.21 10.91
C GLN A 112 -12.42 -33.54 10.18
N ALA A 113 -11.66 -33.92 9.15
CA ALA A 113 -11.85 -35.16 8.42
C ALA A 113 -11.70 -36.41 9.30
N ARG A 114 -10.88 -36.33 10.33
CA ARG A 114 -10.51 -37.47 11.20
C ARG A 114 -11.02 -37.33 12.64
N ASN A 115 -11.83 -36.31 12.96
CA ASN A 115 -12.42 -36.04 14.28
C ASN A 115 -11.35 -36.02 15.42
N ILE A 116 -10.15 -35.46 15.13
CA ILE A 116 -8.99 -35.55 16.05
C ILE A 116 -9.24 -34.89 17.40
N PRO A 117 -9.73 -33.63 17.49
CA PRO A 117 -9.95 -32.97 18.78
C PRO A 117 -10.98 -33.70 19.65
N GLN A 118 -12.06 -34.17 19.05
CA GLN A 118 -13.16 -34.87 19.72
C GLN A 118 -12.70 -36.25 20.23
N ALA A 119 -11.99 -36.99 19.38
CA ALA A 119 -11.42 -38.29 19.77
C ALA A 119 -10.40 -38.14 20.93
N THR A 120 -9.57 -37.07 20.87
CA THR A 120 -8.62 -36.72 21.93
C THR A 120 -9.32 -36.40 23.26
N ALA A 121 -10.37 -35.55 23.20
CA ALA A 121 -11.16 -35.18 24.37
C ALA A 121 -11.84 -36.43 25.00
N SER A 122 -12.48 -37.27 24.15
CA SER A 122 -13.11 -38.51 24.55
C SER A 122 -12.15 -39.45 25.27
N LEU A 123 -10.96 -39.71 24.70
CA LEU A 123 -9.96 -40.60 25.26
C LEU A 123 -9.39 -40.05 26.58
N LYS A 124 -9.06 -38.74 26.62
CA LYS A 124 -8.61 -38.08 27.85
C LYS A 124 -9.69 -38.05 28.93
N GLY A 125 -10.96 -38.06 28.57
CA GLY A 125 -12.12 -38.22 29.45
C GLY A 125 -12.40 -39.68 29.87
N GLY A 126 -11.50 -40.61 29.59
CA GLY A 126 -11.58 -42.02 30.00
C GLY A 126 -12.47 -42.89 29.12
N GLN A 127 -12.87 -42.44 27.91
CA GLN A 127 -13.76 -43.19 27.02
C GLN A 127 -13.01 -43.72 25.80
N TRP A 128 -12.99 -45.05 25.62
CA TRP A 128 -12.48 -45.73 24.44
C TRP A 128 -13.55 -45.88 23.35
N ALA A 129 -13.96 -44.77 22.70
CA ALA A 129 -15.10 -44.76 21.77
C ALA A 129 -14.65 -44.84 20.28
N ARG A 130 -13.89 -45.86 19.89
CA ARG A 130 -13.26 -46.00 18.58
C ARG A 130 -14.23 -45.87 17.40
N SER A 131 -15.37 -46.54 17.46
CA SER A 131 -16.36 -46.56 16.38
C SER A 131 -17.09 -45.23 16.21
N LYS A 132 -17.21 -44.43 17.28
CA LYS A 132 -17.86 -43.11 17.24
C LYS A 132 -17.08 -42.11 16.40
N TRP A 133 -15.74 -42.22 16.40
CA TRP A 133 -14.85 -41.26 15.79
C TRP A 133 -14.27 -41.73 14.43
N ALA A 134 -14.99 -42.60 13.71
CA ALA A 134 -14.63 -42.97 12.35
C ALA A 134 -14.65 -41.73 11.46
N GLY A 135 -13.53 -41.47 10.77
CA GLY A 135 -13.35 -40.34 9.87
C GLY A 135 -13.50 -40.70 8.40
N VAL A 136 -13.08 -39.79 7.53
CA VAL A 136 -13.05 -39.96 6.07
C VAL A 136 -11.63 -39.76 5.56
N GLU A 137 -11.29 -40.46 4.46
CA GLU A 137 -10.04 -40.24 3.74
C GLU A 137 -10.16 -39.03 2.81
N LEU A 138 -9.03 -38.40 2.51
CA LEU A 138 -8.95 -37.29 1.55
C LEU A 138 -8.72 -37.78 0.12
N TYR A 139 -8.00 -38.90 -0.03
CA TYR A 139 -7.62 -39.43 -1.33
C TYR A 139 -8.83 -39.66 -2.25
N GLY A 140 -8.73 -39.18 -3.49
CA GLY A 140 -9.78 -39.28 -4.50
C GLY A 140 -10.98 -38.37 -4.29
N LYS A 141 -11.01 -37.52 -3.25
CA LYS A 141 -12.06 -36.52 -3.00
C LYS A 141 -11.73 -35.19 -3.67
N THR A 142 -12.75 -34.33 -3.75
CA THR A 142 -12.63 -33.01 -4.37
C THR A 142 -12.60 -31.92 -3.31
N LEU A 143 -11.57 -31.06 -3.34
CA LEU A 143 -11.50 -29.82 -2.56
C LEU A 143 -11.86 -28.64 -3.45
N GLY A 144 -12.86 -27.86 -3.03
CA GLY A 144 -13.20 -26.56 -3.59
C GLY A 144 -12.51 -25.43 -2.83
N LEU A 145 -11.92 -24.50 -3.56
CA LEU A 145 -11.33 -23.30 -2.99
C LEU A 145 -12.17 -22.09 -3.37
N LEU A 146 -12.65 -21.35 -2.39
CA LEU A 146 -13.20 -20.02 -2.61
C LEU A 146 -12.05 -19.01 -2.47
N GLY A 147 -11.53 -18.56 -3.59
CA GLY A 147 -10.33 -17.74 -3.69
C GLY A 147 -9.04 -18.55 -3.93
N LEU A 148 -8.33 -18.20 -4.99
CA LEU A 148 -7.04 -18.82 -5.38
C LEU A 148 -5.89 -17.80 -5.31
N GLY A 149 -5.92 -16.95 -4.28
CA GLY A 149 -4.85 -16.04 -3.94
C GLY A 149 -3.60 -16.76 -3.41
N ARG A 150 -2.76 -16.06 -2.66
CA ARG A 150 -1.50 -16.61 -2.12
C ARG A 150 -1.71 -17.81 -1.21
N VAL A 151 -2.62 -17.72 -0.24
CA VAL A 151 -2.92 -18.83 0.69
C VAL A 151 -3.60 -19.97 -0.04
N GLY A 152 -4.66 -19.71 -0.83
CA GLY A 152 -5.38 -20.75 -1.58
C GLY A 152 -4.47 -21.54 -2.52
N THR A 153 -3.50 -20.88 -3.16
CA THR A 153 -2.47 -21.55 -3.99
C THR A 153 -1.62 -22.55 -3.18
N LEU A 154 -1.16 -22.15 -1.97
CA LEU A 154 -0.37 -23.04 -1.11
C LEU A 154 -1.20 -24.18 -0.54
N VAL A 155 -2.48 -23.95 -0.25
CA VAL A 155 -3.42 -24.99 0.18
C VAL A 155 -3.65 -25.99 -0.96
N ALA A 156 -3.86 -25.52 -2.20
CA ALA A 156 -4.02 -26.35 -3.37
C ALA A 156 -2.80 -27.29 -3.59
N GLN A 157 -1.58 -26.76 -3.51
CA GLN A 157 -0.35 -27.53 -3.65
C GLN A 157 -0.26 -28.67 -2.61
N ARG A 158 -0.61 -28.38 -1.36
CA ARG A 158 -0.62 -29.37 -0.28
C ARG A 158 -1.75 -30.39 -0.45
N ALA A 159 -2.92 -29.95 -0.89
CA ALA A 159 -4.07 -30.82 -1.15
C ALA A 159 -3.80 -31.83 -2.29
N HIS A 160 -3.12 -31.42 -3.34
CA HIS A 160 -2.69 -32.35 -4.40
C HIS A 160 -1.77 -33.46 -3.88
N ALA A 161 -0.89 -33.16 -2.91
CA ALA A 161 -0.03 -34.16 -2.30
C ALA A 161 -0.82 -35.21 -1.46
N PHE A 162 -2.03 -34.88 -1.01
CA PHE A 162 -2.97 -35.82 -0.38
C PHE A 162 -3.85 -36.58 -1.39
N GLY A 163 -3.66 -36.38 -2.69
CA GLY A 163 -4.43 -37.01 -3.74
C GLY A 163 -5.85 -36.44 -3.90
N LEU A 164 -6.09 -35.21 -3.45
CA LEU A 164 -7.34 -34.48 -3.71
C LEU A 164 -7.35 -33.93 -5.14
N ARG A 165 -8.50 -34.00 -5.82
CA ARG A 165 -8.80 -33.15 -6.96
C ARG A 165 -9.09 -31.76 -6.42
N VAL A 166 -8.46 -30.72 -6.97
CA VAL A 166 -8.68 -29.33 -6.55
C VAL A 166 -9.41 -28.60 -7.66
N VAL A 167 -10.52 -27.92 -7.30
CA VAL A 167 -11.26 -26.98 -8.13
C VAL A 167 -11.37 -25.65 -7.40
N ALA A 168 -11.58 -24.55 -8.10
CA ALA A 168 -11.66 -23.23 -7.47
C ALA A 168 -12.75 -22.35 -8.09
N TRP A 169 -13.25 -21.42 -7.30
CA TRP A 169 -13.99 -20.25 -7.73
C TRP A 169 -13.23 -19.00 -7.31
N ASP A 170 -12.87 -18.17 -8.28
CA ASP A 170 -12.21 -16.89 -8.05
C ASP A 170 -12.51 -15.96 -9.24
N PRO A 171 -13.41 -14.99 -9.10
CA PRO A 171 -13.84 -14.15 -10.20
C PRO A 171 -12.81 -13.08 -10.63
N TRP A 172 -11.72 -12.91 -9.87
CA TRP A 172 -10.70 -11.89 -10.15
C TRP A 172 -9.39 -12.46 -10.68
N ILE A 173 -9.24 -13.80 -10.71
CA ILE A 173 -7.98 -14.41 -11.15
C ILE A 173 -7.93 -14.59 -12.66
N ALA A 174 -6.78 -14.25 -13.28
CA ALA A 174 -6.57 -14.52 -14.68
C ALA A 174 -6.56 -16.04 -14.96
N PRO A 175 -7.30 -16.55 -15.98
CA PRO A 175 -7.52 -18.00 -16.22
C PRO A 175 -6.25 -18.82 -16.45
N GLU A 176 -5.15 -18.18 -16.86
CA GLU A 176 -3.87 -18.85 -17.13
C GLU A 176 -3.19 -19.37 -15.86
N ARG A 177 -3.37 -18.66 -14.73
CA ARG A 177 -2.74 -19.01 -13.46
C ARG A 177 -3.26 -20.31 -12.87
N PRO A 178 -4.59 -20.55 -12.74
CA PRO A 178 -5.13 -21.83 -12.29
C PRO A 178 -4.74 -23.00 -13.22
N ARG A 179 -4.75 -22.80 -14.53
CA ARG A 179 -4.36 -23.84 -15.52
C ARG A 179 -2.93 -24.34 -15.30
N LYS A 180 -1.98 -23.45 -15.01
CA LYS A 180 -0.59 -23.80 -14.67
C LYS A 180 -0.47 -24.63 -13.40
N LEU A 181 -1.44 -24.53 -12.50
CA LEU A 181 -1.49 -25.26 -11.23
C LEU A 181 -2.29 -26.57 -11.34
N GLY A 182 -2.86 -26.90 -12.50
CA GLY A 182 -3.75 -28.04 -12.69
C GLY A 182 -5.10 -27.88 -11.98
N ILE A 183 -5.58 -26.65 -11.78
CA ILE A 183 -6.80 -26.32 -11.08
C ILE A 183 -7.85 -25.85 -12.10
N GLU A 184 -9.02 -26.44 -12.06
CA GLU A 184 -10.18 -26.08 -12.85
C GLU A 184 -10.95 -24.97 -12.14
N LEU A 185 -11.27 -23.88 -12.86
CA LEU A 185 -12.20 -22.86 -12.38
C LEU A 185 -13.64 -23.28 -12.69
N LEU A 186 -14.50 -23.15 -11.71
CA LEU A 186 -15.93 -23.44 -11.81
C LEU A 186 -16.76 -22.26 -11.37
N GLU A 187 -17.98 -22.15 -11.88
CA GLU A 187 -19.01 -21.30 -11.31
C GLU A 187 -19.35 -21.77 -9.89
N LEU A 188 -19.74 -20.84 -9.02
CA LEU A 188 -19.92 -21.10 -7.58
C LEU A 188 -20.91 -22.23 -7.31
N ASP A 189 -22.03 -22.24 -8.00
CA ASP A 189 -23.07 -23.28 -7.86
C ASP A 189 -22.59 -24.67 -8.29
N ASP A 190 -21.82 -24.74 -9.37
CA ASP A 190 -21.28 -26.00 -9.89
C ASP A 190 -20.17 -26.54 -8.99
N LEU A 191 -19.38 -25.65 -8.40
CA LEU A 191 -18.40 -26.01 -7.40
C LEU A 191 -19.09 -26.67 -6.20
N MET A 192 -20.14 -26.04 -5.64
CA MET A 192 -20.85 -26.53 -4.46
C MET A 192 -21.46 -27.94 -4.66
N ARG A 193 -21.91 -28.26 -5.87
CA ARG A 193 -22.49 -29.58 -6.20
C ARG A 193 -21.44 -30.68 -6.30
N GLN A 194 -20.17 -30.35 -6.46
CA GLN A 194 -19.11 -31.34 -6.75
C GLN A 194 -18.17 -31.60 -5.58
N VAL A 195 -17.98 -30.62 -4.68
CA VAL A 195 -16.92 -30.67 -3.68
C VAL A 195 -17.29 -31.47 -2.43
N ASP A 196 -16.33 -32.25 -1.94
CA ASP A 196 -16.42 -32.97 -0.66
C ASP A 196 -15.92 -32.09 0.51
N PHE A 197 -14.98 -31.19 0.21
CA PHE A 197 -14.43 -30.20 1.11
C PHE A 197 -14.48 -28.83 0.46
N LEU A 198 -14.83 -27.80 1.21
CA LEU A 198 -14.80 -26.40 0.81
C LEU A 198 -13.86 -25.62 1.72
N SER A 199 -12.88 -24.92 1.17
CA SER A 199 -11.99 -24.07 1.94
C SER A 199 -12.05 -22.61 1.48
N VAL A 200 -12.22 -21.71 2.44
CA VAL A 200 -12.42 -20.26 2.18
C VAL A 200 -11.10 -19.52 2.29
N HIS A 201 -10.75 -18.76 1.23
CA HIS A 201 -9.53 -17.96 1.14
C HIS A 201 -9.79 -16.58 0.50
N LEU A 202 -10.99 -16.06 0.70
CA LEU A 202 -11.40 -14.74 0.21
C LEU A 202 -11.02 -13.63 1.19
N LEU A 203 -10.85 -12.43 0.65
CA LEU A 203 -10.81 -11.21 1.45
C LEU A 203 -12.23 -10.84 1.91
N LYS A 204 -12.32 -10.21 3.08
CA LYS A 204 -13.57 -9.63 3.58
C LYS A 204 -13.92 -8.38 2.79
N SER A 205 -15.04 -8.39 2.12
CA SER A 205 -15.57 -7.29 1.32
C SER A 205 -17.10 -7.35 1.28
N PRO A 206 -17.79 -6.29 0.86
CA PRO A 206 -19.24 -6.34 0.67
C PRO A 206 -19.70 -7.50 -0.24
N ALA A 207 -18.89 -7.88 -1.22
CA ALA A 207 -19.19 -8.98 -2.16
C ALA A 207 -18.96 -10.38 -1.56
N SER A 208 -18.12 -10.52 -0.54
CA SER A 208 -17.79 -11.81 0.08
C SER A 208 -18.52 -12.04 1.41
N LEU A 209 -19.02 -10.98 2.06
CA LEU A 209 -19.81 -11.11 3.29
C LEU A 209 -21.08 -11.89 3.04
N GLY A 210 -21.33 -12.94 3.86
CA GLY A 210 -22.48 -13.81 3.75
C GLY A 210 -22.52 -14.62 2.44
N LEU A 211 -21.40 -14.78 1.74
CA LEU A 211 -21.36 -15.55 0.48
C LEU A 211 -21.76 -17.00 0.70
N VAL A 212 -21.26 -17.64 1.77
CA VAL A 212 -21.63 -19.01 2.13
C VAL A 212 -22.81 -18.95 3.09
N ASN A 213 -24.00 -18.72 2.52
CA ASN A 213 -25.29 -18.59 3.20
C ASN A 213 -26.17 -19.85 3.04
N ALA A 214 -27.39 -19.82 3.58
CA ALA A 214 -28.33 -20.94 3.52
C ALA A 214 -28.67 -21.35 2.07
N GLU A 215 -28.81 -20.38 1.14
CA GLU A 215 -29.11 -20.66 -0.26
C GLU A 215 -27.97 -21.43 -0.94
N LEU A 216 -26.74 -21.01 -0.72
CA LEU A 216 -25.57 -21.68 -1.27
C LEU A 216 -25.34 -23.05 -0.64
N LEU A 217 -25.54 -23.18 0.69
CA LEU A 217 -25.43 -24.45 1.42
C LEU A 217 -26.50 -25.47 0.98
N ALA A 218 -27.66 -25.01 0.57
CA ALA A 218 -28.71 -25.90 0.03
C ALA A 218 -28.32 -26.57 -1.31
N LYS A 219 -27.35 -26.00 -2.05
CA LYS A 219 -26.80 -26.56 -3.30
C LYS A 219 -25.64 -27.53 -3.06
N ALA A 220 -25.24 -27.70 -1.81
CA ALA A 220 -24.06 -28.49 -1.45
C ALA A 220 -24.25 -29.98 -1.75
N LYS A 221 -23.15 -30.63 -2.17
CA LYS A 221 -23.10 -32.08 -2.18
C LYS A 221 -23.30 -32.63 -0.78
N PRO A 222 -24.20 -33.64 -0.58
CA PRO A 222 -24.38 -34.25 0.72
C PRO A 222 -23.05 -34.73 1.33
N GLY A 223 -22.84 -34.40 2.59
CA GLY A 223 -21.60 -34.75 3.29
C GLY A 223 -20.46 -33.73 3.13
N LEU A 224 -20.72 -32.56 2.55
CA LEU A 224 -19.76 -31.45 2.45
C LEU A 224 -19.17 -31.13 3.82
N ARG A 225 -17.88 -30.79 3.85
CA ARG A 225 -17.14 -30.27 5.01
C ARG A 225 -16.55 -28.92 4.68
N ILE A 226 -16.67 -27.95 5.59
CA ILE A 226 -16.30 -26.56 5.35
C ILE A 226 -15.13 -26.14 6.25
N ILE A 227 -14.13 -25.51 5.67
CA ILE A 227 -12.97 -24.95 6.38
C ILE A 227 -12.92 -23.43 6.15
N ASN A 228 -12.88 -22.65 7.21
CA ASN A 228 -12.71 -21.20 7.13
C ASN A 228 -11.59 -20.72 8.05
N THR A 229 -10.46 -20.36 7.44
CA THR A 229 -9.30 -19.72 8.09
C THR A 229 -9.03 -18.33 7.48
N ALA A 230 -10.01 -17.78 6.73
CA ALA A 230 -9.87 -16.51 6.04
C ALA A 230 -10.36 -15.34 6.90
N ARG A 231 -11.69 -15.12 6.91
CA ARG A 231 -12.35 -14.06 7.71
C ARG A 231 -13.73 -14.52 8.19
N GLY A 232 -14.09 -14.09 9.38
CA GLY A 232 -15.45 -14.25 9.92
C GLY A 232 -16.46 -13.43 9.13
N GLY A 233 -17.70 -13.94 9.08
CA GLY A 233 -18.81 -13.36 8.35
C GLY A 233 -18.86 -13.69 6.85
N ILE A 234 -17.81 -14.32 6.25
CA ILE A 234 -17.90 -14.86 4.89
C ILE A 234 -18.80 -16.10 4.85
N VAL A 235 -18.68 -16.94 5.88
CA VAL A 235 -19.60 -18.04 6.14
C VAL A 235 -20.60 -17.55 7.17
N ASP A 236 -21.89 -17.66 6.86
CA ASP A 236 -22.97 -17.41 7.81
C ASP A 236 -22.98 -18.54 8.86
N GLU A 237 -22.65 -18.20 10.10
CA GLU A 237 -22.48 -19.16 11.20
C GLU A 237 -23.80 -19.85 11.56
N GLN A 238 -24.93 -19.13 11.52
CA GLN A 238 -26.23 -19.70 11.82
C GLN A 238 -26.67 -20.62 10.69
N ALA A 239 -26.55 -20.18 9.43
CA ALA A 239 -26.89 -21.03 8.29
C ALA A 239 -26.03 -22.30 8.23
N LEU A 240 -24.77 -22.21 8.59
CA LEU A 240 -23.88 -23.37 8.69
C LEU A 240 -24.30 -24.31 9.82
N ALA A 241 -24.64 -23.78 10.99
CA ALA A 241 -25.13 -24.57 12.12
C ALA A 241 -26.42 -25.34 11.76
N ASP A 242 -27.36 -24.65 11.11
CA ASP A 242 -28.64 -25.25 10.66
C ASP A 242 -28.42 -26.34 9.60
N ALA A 243 -27.48 -26.12 8.64
CA ALA A 243 -27.13 -27.10 7.62
C ALA A 243 -26.45 -28.34 8.21
N ILE A 244 -25.62 -28.18 9.25
CA ILE A 244 -25.01 -29.30 9.99
C ILE A 244 -26.10 -30.06 10.77
N ALA A 245 -26.99 -29.36 11.46
CA ALA A 245 -28.10 -29.99 12.21
C ALA A 245 -29.05 -30.76 11.29
N ALA A 246 -29.30 -30.25 10.08
CA ALA A 246 -30.09 -30.91 9.04
C ALA A 246 -29.36 -32.08 8.35
N GLY A 247 -28.05 -32.27 8.58
CA GLY A 247 -27.24 -33.31 7.96
C GLY A 247 -26.83 -33.04 6.50
N THR A 248 -27.10 -31.86 5.96
CA THR A 248 -26.66 -31.45 4.62
C THR A 248 -25.14 -31.24 4.58
N VAL A 249 -24.60 -30.62 5.63
CA VAL A 249 -23.15 -30.43 5.86
C VAL A 249 -22.70 -31.40 6.95
N ALA A 250 -21.66 -32.17 6.69
CA ALA A 250 -21.16 -33.20 7.62
C ALA A 250 -20.35 -32.63 8.79
N GLY A 251 -19.86 -31.40 8.68
CA GLY A 251 -19.12 -30.72 9.72
C GLY A 251 -18.29 -29.57 9.18
N ALA A 252 -17.63 -28.86 10.08
CA ALA A 252 -16.81 -27.71 9.73
C ALA A 252 -15.55 -27.58 10.59
N ALA A 253 -14.58 -26.79 10.09
CA ALA A 253 -13.44 -26.32 10.88
C ALA A 253 -13.33 -24.80 10.71
N ILE A 254 -13.50 -24.07 11.81
CA ILE A 254 -13.65 -22.62 11.81
C ILE A 254 -12.60 -21.99 12.72
N ASP A 255 -11.76 -21.16 12.14
CA ASP A 255 -10.73 -20.40 12.86
C ASP A 255 -11.13 -18.94 13.11
N VAL A 256 -12.13 -18.45 12.38
CA VAL A 256 -12.50 -17.02 12.34
C VAL A 256 -14.01 -16.84 12.48
N PHE A 257 -14.44 -15.80 13.20
CA PHE A 257 -15.83 -15.56 13.55
C PHE A 257 -16.29 -14.15 13.14
N ALA A 258 -17.61 -13.99 12.93
CA ALA A 258 -18.19 -12.72 12.53
C ALA A 258 -17.88 -11.59 13.54
N LYS A 259 -17.84 -11.95 14.82
CA LYS A 259 -17.41 -11.06 15.91
C LYS A 259 -16.26 -11.73 16.66
N GLU A 260 -15.15 -11.03 16.80
CA GLU A 260 -13.96 -11.46 17.54
C GLU A 260 -13.50 -10.38 18.53
N PRO A 261 -13.03 -10.77 19.75
CA PRO A 261 -13.06 -12.13 20.32
C PRO A 261 -14.46 -12.58 20.69
N THR A 262 -14.71 -13.90 20.64
CA THR A 262 -15.99 -14.49 21.09
C THR A 262 -15.77 -15.79 21.86
N THR A 263 -16.65 -16.03 22.82
CA THR A 263 -16.79 -17.30 23.54
C THR A 263 -18.15 -17.94 23.29
N GLU A 264 -18.96 -17.36 22.39
CA GLU A 264 -20.30 -17.79 22.06
C GLU A 264 -20.47 -17.81 20.53
N SER A 265 -20.93 -18.95 19.99
CA SER A 265 -21.30 -19.11 18.58
C SER A 265 -22.29 -20.29 18.48
N PRO A 266 -23.25 -20.26 17.53
CA PRO A 266 -24.11 -21.42 17.28
C PRO A 266 -23.34 -22.68 16.88
N LEU A 267 -22.09 -22.54 16.50
CA LEU A 267 -21.21 -23.64 16.10
C LEU A 267 -20.56 -24.39 17.28
N PHE A 268 -20.42 -23.76 18.46
CA PHE A 268 -19.64 -24.32 19.57
C PHE A 268 -20.29 -25.55 20.22
N GLY A 269 -21.60 -25.68 20.12
CA GLY A 269 -22.34 -26.84 20.62
C GLY A 269 -22.35 -28.06 19.67
N LEU A 270 -21.80 -27.93 18.46
CA LEU A 270 -21.90 -28.98 17.44
C LEU A 270 -20.65 -29.89 17.48
N GLU A 271 -20.88 -31.20 17.79
CA GLU A 271 -19.80 -32.19 17.95
C GLU A 271 -18.94 -32.36 16.67
N SER A 272 -19.54 -32.15 15.48
CA SER A 272 -18.84 -32.27 14.19
C SER A 272 -18.07 -31.01 13.77
N VAL A 273 -18.00 -30.00 14.64
CA VAL A 273 -17.28 -28.75 14.35
C VAL A 273 -15.99 -28.68 15.15
N VAL A 274 -14.89 -28.32 14.47
CA VAL A 274 -13.59 -27.99 15.07
C VAL A 274 -13.46 -26.47 15.08
N VAL A 275 -13.08 -25.88 16.19
CA VAL A 275 -12.91 -24.43 16.32
C VAL A 275 -11.55 -24.07 16.90
N THR A 276 -10.98 -22.96 16.42
CA THR A 276 -9.74 -22.38 16.94
C THR A 276 -9.88 -20.86 17.05
N PRO A 277 -9.21 -20.19 18.02
CA PRO A 277 -9.38 -18.77 18.29
C PRO A 277 -8.46 -17.90 17.39
N HIS A 278 -8.69 -17.93 16.09
CA HIS A 278 -7.99 -17.15 15.06
C HIS A 278 -6.46 -17.34 15.09
N LEU A 279 -6.02 -18.60 14.90
CA LEU A 279 -4.62 -19.01 15.00
C LEU A 279 -3.87 -19.05 13.67
N GLY A 280 -4.51 -18.75 12.54
CA GLY A 280 -3.90 -18.84 11.20
C GLY A 280 -2.56 -18.11 11.04
N ALA A 281 -2.32 -17.02 11.81
CA ALA A 281 -1.06 -16.28 11.85
C ALA A 281 -0.24 -16.49 13.13
N SER A 282 -0.67 -17.36 14.05
CA SER A 282 -0.10 -17.50 15.38
C SER A 282 1.09 -18.48 15.41
N THR A 283 2.08 -18.24 14.55
CA THR A 283 3.38 -18.93 14.57
C THR A 283 4.49 -17.91 14.84
N ARG A 284 5.59 -18.36 15.44
CA ARG A 284 6.76 -17.49 15.67
C ARG A 284 7.27 -16.89 14.35
N GLU A 285 7.37 -17.72 13.32
CA GLU A 285 7.86 -17.33 12.00
C GLU A 285 6.98 -16.27 11.32
N ALA A 286 5.65 -16.39 11.45
CA ALA A 286 4.73 -15.38 10.92
C ALA A 286 4.83 -14.06 11.70
N GLN A 287 4.96 -14.13 13.02
CA GLN A 287 5.10 -12.95 13.88
C GLN A 287 6.43 -12.24 13.66
N ASP A 288 7.53 -12.99 13.52
CA ASP A 288 8.85 -12.43 13.21
C ASP A 288 8.83 -11.70 11.87
N LYS A 289 8.33 -12.36 10.81
CA LYS A 289 8.18 -11.76 9.48
C LYS A 289 7.27 -10.52 9.48
N ALA A 290 6.18 -10.55 10.23
CA ALA A 290 5.28 -9.41 10.32
C ALA A 290 5.95 -8.23 11.03
N GLY A 291 6.68 -8.48 12.10
CA GLY A 291 7.43 -7.46 12.84
C GLY A 291 8.53 -6.82 12.00
N GLU A 292 9.31 -7.61 11.29
CA GLU A 292 10.36 -7.10 10.39
C GLU A 292 9.76 -6.29 9.24
N ALA A 293 8.74 -6.85 8.55
CA ALA A 293 8.12 -6.21 7.41
C ALA A 293 7.49 -4.86 7.78
N ILE A 294 6.80 -4.78 8.93
CA ILE A 294 6.16 -3.53 9.32
C ILE A 294 7.16 -2.48 9.82
N ALA A 295 8.25 -2.92 10.46
CA ALA A 295 9.33 -2.02 10.84
C ALA A 295 9.96 -1.34 9.62
N ASP A 296 10.17 -2.08 8.52
CA ASP A 296 10.65 -1.52 7.25
C ASP A 296 9.67 -0.46 6.70
N GLN A 297 8.35 -0.72 6.75
CA GLN A 297 7.36 0.26 6.28
C GLN A 297 7.35 1.53 7.15
N VAL A 298 7.46 1.37 8.48
CA VAL A 298 7.53 2.50 9.41
C VAL A 298 8.76 3.36 9.16
N VAL A 299 9.92 2.74 8.97
CA VAL A 299 11.18 3.46 8.67
C VAL A 299 11.06 4.25 7.36
N LEU A 300 10.53 3.63 6.30
CA LEU A 300 10.31 4.32 5.02
C LEU A 300 9.34 5.50 5.18
N ALA A 301 8.22 5.31 5.87
CA ALA A 301 7.25 6.38 6.09
C ALA A 301 7.84 7.58 6.84
N LEU A 302 8.61 7.31 7.91
CA LEU A 302 9.24 8.36 8.73
C LEU A 302 10.41 9.07 8.00
N ALA A 303 10.99 8.43 6.99
CA ALA A 303 11.95 9.05 6.08
C ALA A 303 11.27 9.89 4.97
N GLY A 304 9.94 9.78 4.82
CA GLY A 304 9.19 10.38 3.72
C GLY A 304 9.28 9.61 2.41
N ASP A 305 9.84 8.39 2.46
CA ASP A 305 10.00 7.50 1.32
C ASP A 305 8.68 6.79 0.97
N PHE A 306 8.65 6.20 -0.24
CA PHE A 306 7.51 5.38 -0.66
C PHE A 306 7.39 4.11 0.18
N VAL A 307 6.16 3.82 0.65
CA VAL A 307 5.80 2.68 1.50
C VAL A 307 5.06 1.62 0.68
N PRO A 308 5.72 0.54 0.25
CA PRO A 308 5.15 -0.46 -0.68
C PRO A 308 3.88 -1.16 -0.19
N TYR A 309 3.72 -1.29 1.13
CA TYR A 309 2.57 -1.97 1.74
C TYR A 309 1.55 -1.02 2.37
N ALA A 310 1.56 0.25 1.95
CA ALA A 310 0.49 1.18 2.29
C ALA A 310 -0.83 0.72 1.65
N VAL A 311 -1.91 0.68 2.45
CA VAL A 311 -3.22 0.20 1.99
C VAL A 311 -4.16 1.33 1.59
N ASN A 312 -3.83 2.57 1.95
CA ASN A 312 -4.60 3.76 1.66
C ASN A 312 -3.83 4.78 0.78
N VAL A 313 -2.87 4.30 0.03
CA VAL A 313 -2.26 5.04 -1.09
C VAL A 313 -2.85 4.48 -2.37
N ASP A 314 -3.47 5.33 -3.19
CA ASP A 314 -4.12 4.92 -4.45
C ASP A 314 -3.08 4.74 -5.57
N ALA A 315 -2.12 3.87 -5.32
CA ALA A 315 -1.14 3.45 -6.30
C ALA A 315 -0.77 1.98 -6.05
N SER A 316 -0.68 1.20 -7.12
CA SER A 316 -0.13 -0.14 -7.06
C SER A 316 1.36 -0.08 -6.67
N GLU A 317 1.90 -1.20 -6.16
CA GLU A 317 3.34 -1.32 -5.92
C GLU A 317 4.11 -0.85 -7.16
N ALA A 318 4.91 0.20 -7.00
CA ALA A 318 5.67 0.76 -8.12
C ALA A 318 6.57 -0.32 -8.74
N ALA A 319 6.43 -0.53 -10.04
CA ALA A 319 7.32 -1.42 -10.78
C ALA A 319 8.78 -0.97 -10.62
N ASP A 320 9.72 -1.89 -10.69
CA ASP A 320 11.14 -1.57 -10.51
C ASP A 320 11.64 -0.50 -11.49
N GLY A 321 11.02 -0.39 -12.69
CA GLY A 321 11.31 0.66 -13.66
C GLY A 321 10.76 2.05 -13.27
N VAL A 322 9.80 2.13 -12.36
CA VAL A 322 9.14 3.38 -11.91
C VAL A 322 9.80 3.95 -10.65
N LYS A 323 10.20 3.09 -9.71
CA LYS A 323 10.79 3.49 -8.42
C LYS A 323 11.90 4.54 -8.50
N PRO A 324 12.87 4.46 -9.43
CA PRO A 324 13.96 5.44 -9.52
C PRO A 324 13.48 6.86 -9.82
N TYR A 325 12.29 7.00 -10.43
CA TYR A 325 11.72 8.30 -10.83
C TYR A 325 10.94 9.00 -9.70
N LEU A 326 10.64 8.34 -8.58
CA LEU A 326 9.89 8.94 -7.47
C LEU A 326 10.54 10.22 -6.91
N PRO A 327 11.86 10.24 -6.59
CA PRO A 327 12.51 11.45 -6.11
C PRO A 327 12.50 12.58 -7.14
N LEU A 328 12.67 12.24 -8.44
CA LEU A 328 12.60 13.23 -9.52
C LEU A 328 11.20 13.82 -9.63
N ALA A 329 10.15 12.98 -9.64
CA ALA A 329 8.77 13.42 -9.76
C ALA A 329 8.37 14.38 -8.62
N GLU A 330 8.72 14.05 -7.36
CA GLU A 330 8.47 14.92 -6.22
C GLU A 330 9.23 16.26 -6.35
N ARG A 331 10.49 16.21 -6.75
CA ARG A 331 11.30 17.42 -6.95
C ARG A 331 10.78 18.29 -8.09
N LEU A 332 10.37 17.69 -9.22
CA LEU A 332 9.72 18.42 -10.31
C LEU A 332 8.46 19.13 -9.82
N GLY A 333 7.60 18.45 -9.05
CA GLY A 333 6.42 19.07 -8.46
C GLY A 333 6.75 20.30 -7.63
N ARG A 334 7.78 20.19 -6.76
CA ARG A 334 8.20 21.26 -5.85
C ARG A 334 8.76 22.47 -6.61
N LEU A 335 9.64 22.24 -7.57
CA LEU A 335 10.19 23.30 -8.42
C LEU A 335 9.10 23.95 -9.29
N PHE A 336 8.17 23.15 -9.77
CA PHE A 336 7.09 23.62 -10.64
C PHE A 336 6.07 24.50 -9.92
N ALA A 337 5.86 24.30 -8.61
CA ALA A 337 5.01 25.17 -7.80
C ALA A 337 5.45 26.64 -7.86
N ALA A 338 6.76 26.89 -7.80
CA ALA A 338 7.32 28.26 -7.85
C ALA A 338 7.32 28.84 -9.27
N LEU A 339 7.27 28.00 -10.32
CA LEU A 339 7.25 28.43 -11.71
C LEU A 339 5.82 28.75 -12.20
N ALA A 340 4.88 27.85 -11.96
CA ALA A 340 3.56 27.87 -12.57
C ALA A 340 2.48 28.62 -11.78
N GLY A 341 2.76 28.99 -10.52
CA GLY A 341 1.75 29.61 -9.66
C GLY A 341 0.54 28.70 -9.40
N GLU A 342 -0.63 29.30 -9.09
CA GLU A 342 -1.84 28.57 -8.67
C GLU A 342 -2.91 28.45 -9.77
N ASP A 343 -2.75 29.05 -10.92
CA ASP A 343 -3.77 29.11 -11.97
C ASP A 343 -3.77 27.89 -12.90
N GLY A 344 -4.96 27.33 -13.13
CA GLY A 344 -5.20 26.25 -14.09
C GLY A 344 -4.97 24.83 -13.57
N ASP A 345 -5.32 23.87 -14.42
CA ASP A 345 -5.22 22.43 -14.12
C ASP A 345 -3.80 21.92 -14.37
N LEU A 346 -3.40 20.93 -13.57
CA LEU A 346 -2.11 20.26 -13.72
C LEU A 346 -2.22 19.12 -14.73
N ARG A 347 -1.38 19.16 -15.76
CA ARG A 347 -1.19 18.03 -16.66
C ARG A 347 0.19 17.41 -16.44
N VAL A 348 0.22 16.09 -16.30
CA VAL A 348 1.43 15.29 -16.15
C VAL A 348 1.55 14.30 -17.31
N ASP A 349 2.57 14.46 -18.12
CA ASP A 349 2.81 13.62 -19.29
C ASP A 349 4.01 12.70 -19.02
N TYR A 350 3.82 11.39 -19.21
CA TYR A 350 4.85 10.35 -19.08
C TYR A 350 5.18 9.80 -20.47
N SER A 351 6.45 9.91 -20.88
CA SER A 351 6.90 9.45 -22.20
C SER A 351 7.99 8.38 -22.07
N GLY A 352 8.07 7.50 -23.08
CA GLY A 352 9.04 6.41 -23.14
C GLY A 352 8.58 5.16 -22.41
N GLU A 353 9.52 4.39 -21.86
CA GLU A 353 9.22 3.14 -21.16
C GLU A 353 8.27 3.34 -19.97
N LEU A 354 8.31 4.51 -19.31
CA LEU A 354 7.38 4.88 -18.24
C LEU A 354 5.92 4.81 -18.70
N GLY A 355 5.63 5.12 -19.94
CA GLY A 355 4.28 5.06 -20.50
C GLY A 355 3.65 3.66 -20.51
N ALA A 356 4.46 2.60 -20.39
CA ALA A 356 3.99 1.21 -20.31
C ALA A 356 3.63 0.76 -18.89
N TYR A 357 3.97 1.55 -17.86
CA TYR A 357 3.72 1.21 -16.45
C TYR A 357 2.52 1.97 -15.88
N ASP A 358 2.10 1.55 -14.68
CA ASP A 358 1.20 2.35 -13.85
C ASP A 358 1.99 3.51 -13.23
N THR A 359 1.70 4.73 -13.68
CA THR A 359 2.41 5.95 -13.29
C THR A 359 1.72 6.76 -12.20
N ARG A 360 0.57 6.29 -11.68
CA ARG A 360 -0.20 7.00 -10.64
C ARG A 360 0.64 7.38 -9.43
N ILE A 361 1.58 6.52 -9.02
CA ILE A 361 2.48 6.82 -7.91
C ILE A 361 3.42 8.00 -8.19
N LEU A 362 3.84 8.19 -9.44
CA LEU A 362 4.65 9.34 -9.84
C LEU A 362 3.81 10.63 -9.83
N THR A 363 2.55 10.53 -10.26
CA THR A 363 1.59 11.64 -10.15
C THR A 363 1.35 12.05 -8.70
N LEU A 364 1.23 11.07 -7.79
CA LEU A 364 1.16 11.34 -6.35
C LEU A 364 2.45 12.00 -5.81
N ALA A 365 3.62 11.60 -6.29
CA ALA A 365 4.90 12.22 -5.94
C ALA A 365 4.96 13.68 -6.43
N VAL A 366 4.53 13.94 -7.67
CA VAL A 366 4.40 15.31 -8.21
C VAL A 366 3.48 16.15 -7.35
N LEU A 367 2.29 15.65 -7.01
CA LEU A 367 1.32 16.36 -6.16
C LEU A 367 1.87 16.62 -4.76
N LYS A 368 2.55 15.64 -4.16
CA LYS A 368 3.22 15.81 -2.86
C LYS A 368 4.23 16.96 -2.93
N GLY A 369 5.05 17.02 -3.98
CA GLY A 369 6.00 18.09 -4.18
C GLY A 369 5.33 19.45 -4.43
N LEU A 370 4.37 19.50 -5.35
CA LEU A 370 3.66 20.72 -5.75
C LEU A 370 2.93 21.37 -4.57
N LEU A 371 2.11 20.59 -3.87
CA LEU A 371 1.31 21.09 -2.76
C LEU A 371 2.17 21.31 -1.49
N GLY A 372 3.22 20.51 -1.29
CA GLY A 372 4.13 20.66 -0.16
C GLY A 372 4.89 21.98 -0.13
N ALA A 373 5.00 22.67 -1.27
CA ALA A 373 5.61 23.99 -1.35
C ALA A 373 4.71 25.11 -0.81
N THR A 374 3.37 24.93 -0.80
CA THR A 374 2.39 25.98 -0.45
C THR A 374 1.47 25.62 0.72
N ALA A 375 1.33 24.33 1.06
CA ALA A 375 0.45 23.86 2.11
C ALA A 375 0.94 24.27 3.52
N SER A 376 0.01 24.62 4.40
CA SER A 376 0.27 24.90 5.82
C SER A 376 0.44 23.64 6.68
N GLU A 377 0.08 22.48 6.15
CA GLU A 377 0.15 21.17 6.80
C GLU A 377 1.01 20.19 5.99
N PRO A 378 1.60 19.18 6.63
CA PRO A 378 2.45 18.21 5.93
C PRO A 378 1.68 17.46 4.82
N VAL A 379 2.23 17.46 3.62
CA VAL A 379 1.67 16.74 2.47
C VAL A 379 2.32 15.36 2.34
N SER A 380 1.50 14.33 2.23
CA SER A 380 1.90 12.94 2.08
C SER A 380 1.32 12.33 0.80
N TYR A 381 1.77 11.14 0.41
CA TYR A 381 1.17 10.36 -0.69
C TYR A 381 -0.32 10.03 -0.45
N VAL A 382 -0.78 10.07 0.81
CA VAL A 382 -2.14 9.74 1.22
C VAL A 382 -3.08 10.92 1.06
N ASN A 383 -2.68 12.12 1.56
CA ASN A 383 -3.55 13.30 1.58
C ASN A 383 -3.39 14.20 0.34
N ALA A 384 -2.31 14.07 -0.44
CA ALA A 384 -2.08 14.90 -1.61
C ALA A 384 -3.26 14.92 -2.62
N PRO A 385 -3.92 13.80 -2.96
CA PRO A 385 -5.08 13.83 -3.86
C PRO A 385 -6.26 14.63 -3.29
N LYS A 386 -6.50 14.49 -1.98
CA LYS A 386 -7.58 15.21 -1.31
C LYS A 386 -7.27 16.71 -1.25
N LEU A 387 -6.05 17.07 -0.87
CA LEU A 387 -5.62 18.47 -0.82
C LEU A 387 -5.70 19.12 -2.20
N ALA A 388 -5.34 18.40 -3.28
CA ALA A 388 -5.53 18.86 -4.65
C ALA A 388 -7.00 19.12 -4.96
N ALA A 389 -7.90 18.19 -4.61
CA ALA A 389 -9.34 18.33 -4.82
C ALA A 389 -9.93 19.49 -4.00
N ASP A 390 -9.54 19.62 -2.73
CA ASP A 390 -9.97 20.69 -1.83
C ASP A 390 -9.49 22.08 -2.34
N ALA A 391 -8.32 22.14 -2.98
CA ALA A 391 -7.80 23.34 -3.66
C ALA A 391 -8.43 23.57 -5.06
N GLY A 392 -9.32 22.68 -5.52
CA GLY A 392 -9.92 22.76 -6.86
C GLY A 392 -8.97 22.44 -8.01
N LEU A 393 -7.79 21.87 -7.72
CA LEU A 393 -6.80 21.47 -8.71
C LEU A 393 -7.21 20.16 -9.38
N GLN A 394 -7.53 20.23 -10.68
CA GLN A 394 -7.70 19.02 -11.49
C GLN A 394 -6.35 18.54 -12.00
N VAL A 395 -6.20 17.21 -12.08
CA VAL A 395 -4.96 16.56 -12.49
C VAL A 395 -5.24 15.60 -13.63
N ASP A 396 -4.68 15.91 -14.80
CA ASP A 396 -4.77 15.07 -15.97
C ASP A 396 -3.44 14.34 -16.19
N GLU A 397 -3.51 13.02 -16.38
CA GLU A 397 -2.36 12.17 -16.67
C GLU A 397 -2.41 11.65 -18.11
N SER A 398 -1.33 11.80 -18.85
CA SER A 398 -1.17 11.16 -20.14
C SER A 398 0.06 10.27 -20.21
N ARG A 399 0.00 9.21 -21.02
CA ARG A 399 1.07 8.22 -21.17
C ARG A 399 1.29 7.91 -22.64
N THR A 400 2.56 7.92 -23.07
CA THR A 400 2.98 7.50 -24.39
C THR A 400 4.23 6.63 -24.33
N ALA A 401 4.27 5.55 -25.10
CA ALA A 401 5.47 4.73 -25.24
C ALA A 401 6.49 5.36 -26.21
N GLU A 402 6.09 6.40 -26.94
CA GLU A 402 7.00 7.12 -27.84
C GLU A 402 7.91 8.04 -27.03
N ALA A 403 9.22 7.89 -27.23
CA ALA A 403 10.25 8.77 -26.71
C ALA A 403 11.01 9.34 -27.89
N HIS A 404 11.26 10.65 -27.88
CA HIS A 404 12.01 11.29 -28.97
C HIS A 404 13.48 11.41 -28.64
N ASP A 405 13.83 12.18 -27.59
CA ASP A 405 15.22 12.50 -27.26
C ASP A 405 15.71 11.80 -25.98
N TYR A 406 14.79 11.26 -25.18
CA TYR A 406 15.10 10.66 -23.88
C TYR A 406 14.44 9.29 -23.74
N VAL A 407 15.08 8.35 -23.05
CA VAL A 407 14.53 7.01 -22.78
C VAL A 407 13.19 7.11 -22.01
N ASN A 408 13.15 8.04 -21.05
CA ASN A 408 11.95 8.37 -20.28
C ASN A 408 11.91 9.86 -19.97
N LEU A 409 10.72 10.44 -19.92
CA LEU A 409 10.52 11.85 -19.64
C LEU A 409 9.26 12.04 -18.78
N ILE A 410 9.35 12.88 -17.76
CA ILE A 410 8.22 13.39 -16.98
C ILE A 410 8.07 14.88 -17.31
N THR A 411 6.90 15.28 -17.82
CA THR A 411 6.62 16.68 -18.15
C THR A 411 5.40 17.17 -17.38
N LEU A 412 5.56 18.29 -16.69
CA LEU A 412 4.50 19.02 -15.99
C LEU A 412 4.08 20.23 -16.80
N ARG A 413 2.76 20.51 -16.85
CA ARG A 413 2.20 21.68 -17.53
C ARG A 413 1.08 22.29 -16.70
N ARG A 414 1.10 23.63 -16.51
CA ARG A 414 0.06 24.40 -15.82
C ARG A 414 0.20 25.88 -16.12
N GLY A 415 -0.91 26.61 -16.29
CA GLY A 415 -0.91 28.08 -16.37
C GLY A 415 -0.03 28.67 -17.50
N GLY A 416 0.24 27.90 -18.57
CA GLY A 416 1.14 28.31 -19.65
C GLY A 416 2.62 27.97 -19.41
N HIS A 417 2.97 27.48 -18.23
CA HIS A 417 4.32 27.03 -17.91
C HIS A 417 4.50 25.53 -18.10
N SER A 418 5.75 25.09 -18.33
CA SER A 418 6.11 23.69 -18.43
C SER A 418 7.49 23.41 -17.83
N LEU A 419 7.62 22.21 -17.23
CA LEU A 419 8.87 21.73 -16.66
C LEU A 419 9.03 20.25 -16.99
N ALA A 420 10.17 19.84 -17.55
CA ALA A 420 10.42 18.43 -17.78
C ALA A 420 11.76 17.96 -17.22
N GLY A 421 11.75 16.70 -16.77
CA GLY A 421 12.93 16.06 -16.23
C GLY A 421 13.04 14.58 -16.58
N THR A 422 14.27 14.10 -16.56
CA THR A 422 14.63 12.71 -16.84
C THR A 422 15.71 12.21 -15.87
N LEU A 423 15.95 10.91 -15.89
CA LEU A 423 17.13 10.29 -15.26
C LEU A 423 18.17 9.97 -16.33
N PHE A 424 19.42 10.33 -16.07
CA PHE A 424 20.51 10.17 -17.01
C PHE A 424 21.59 9.20 -16.49
N GLY A 425 22.13 8.41 -17.41
CA GLY A 425 23.24 7.50 -17.15
C GLY A 425 22.92 6.34 -16.21
N VAL A 426 23.92 5.51 -15.94
CA VAL A 426 23.78 4.30 -15.10
C VAL A 426 23.54 4.58 -13.61
N ARG A 427 23.77 5.82 -13.19
CA ARG A 427 23.54 6.26 -11.79
C ARG A 427 22.17 6.86 -11.58
N ASN A 428 21.32 6.94 -12.61
CA ASN A 428 20.03 7.60 -12.55
C ASN A 428 20.11 9.05 -12.03
N GLU A 429 21.06 9.83 -12.57
CA GLU A 429 21.22 11.22 -12.18
C GLU A 429 20.05 12.06 -12.72
N ALA A 430 19.39 12.80 -11.83
CA ALA A 430 18.27 13.65 -12.21
C ALA A 430 18.73 14.84 -13.05
N ARG A 431 18.01 15.15 -14.13
CA ARG A 431 18.23 16.31 -15.01
C ARG A 431 16.91 17.01 -15.30
N LEU A 432 16.93 18.34 -15.23
CA LEU A 432 15.93 19.18 -15.89
C LEU A 432 16.34 19.34 -17.34
N VAL A 433 15.43 19.04 -18.25
CA VAL A 433 15.73 19.02 -19.69
C VAL A 433 14.87 19.97 -20.51
N MET A 434 13.83 20.55 -19.89
CA MET A 434 13.00 21.57 -20.51
C MET A 434 12.40 22.48 -19.43
N VAL A 435 12.37 23.78 -19.69
CA VAL A 435 11.64 24.81 -18.94
C VAL A 435 10.95 25.73 -19.96
N ASP A 436 9.62 25.87 -19.87
CA ASP A 436 8.81 26.73 -20.76
C ASP A 436 9.17 26.54 -22.27
N GLU A 437 9.20 25.29 -22.72
CA GLU A 437 9.55 24.88 -24.08
C GLU A 437 11.01 25.16 -24.52
N HIS A 438 11.84 25.68 -23.62
CA HIS A 438 13.28 25.83 -23.87
C HIS A 438 14.02 24.58 -23.41
N THR A 439 14.81 23.99 -24.31
CA THR A 439 15.67 22.85 -23.96
C THR A 439 16.82 23.32 -23.08
N VAL A 440 17.00 22.65 -21.96
CA VAL A 440 18.08 22.86 -21.00
C VAL A 440 18.67 21.51 -20.57
N ASP A 441 19.85 21.50 -19.99
CA ASP A 441 20.44 20.30 -19.39
C ASP A 441 21.18 20.67 -18.09
N ILE A 442 20.43 20.67 -16.98
CA ILE A 442 20.95 21.10 -15.68
C ILE A 442 20.49 20.16 -14.56
N PRO A 443 21.37 19.81 -13.59
CA PRO A 443 20.93 19.04 -12.44
C PRO A 443 19.99 19.90 -11.57
N PRO A 444 18.84 19.35 -11.14
CA PRO A 444 17.97 20.06 -10.20
C PRO A 444 18.72 20.31 -8.89
N SER A 445 18.68 21.53 -8.40
CA SER A 445 19.36 21.97 -7.18
C SER A 445 18.36 22.59 -6.19
N ARG A 446 18.78 22.75 -4.94
CA ARG A 446 17.95 23.32 -3.88
C ARG A 446 17.58 24.78 -4.15
N HIS A 447 18.47 25.55 -4.76
CA HIS A 447 18.24 26.94 -5.11
C HIS A 447 18.53 27.14 -6.59
N MET A 448 17.50 27.48 -7.33
CA MET A 448 17.58 27.71 -8.76
C MET A 448 16.93 29.05 -9.11
N LEU A 449 17.43 29.65 -10.18
CA LEU A 449 16.89 30.87 -10.76
C LEU A 449 16.58 30.62 -12.23
N VAL A 450 15.36 30.93 -12.64
CA VAL A 450 14.94 30.93 -14.03
C VAL A 450 14.76 32.37 -14.47
N VAL A 451 15.47 32.77 -15.52
CA VAL A 451 15.43 34.13 -16.06
C VAL A 451 15.11 34.04 -17.55
N ARG A 452 13.97 34.55 -17.95
CA ARG A 452 13.60 34.73 -19.35
C ARG A 452 13.99 36.12 -19.80
N ASN A 453 14.72 36.22 -20.93
CA ASN A 453 15.28 37.46 -21.41
C ASN A 453 15.26 37.56 -22.95
N ASP A 454 15.43 38.79 -23.48
CA ASP A 454 15.68 39.01 -24.89
C ASP A 454 16.96 38.24 -25.33
N ASP A 455 16.94 37.55 -26.49
CA ASP A 455 18.12 36.86 -27.02
C ASP A 455 19.10 37.86 -27.63
N ARG A 456 19.82 38.59 -26.77
CA ARG A 456 20.82 39.58 -27.17
C ARG A 456 22.13 39.48 -26.38
N PRO A 457 23.25 39.88 -26.96
CA PRO A 457 24.53 39.88 -26.25
C PRO A 457 24.51 40.73 -24.98
N GLY A 458 25.15 40.22 -23.93
CA GLY A 458 25.34 40.90 -22.65
C GLY A 458 24.36 40.48 -21.54
N MET A 459 23.26 39.77 -21.84
CA MET A 459 22.26 39.41 -20.84
C MET A 459 22.82 38.50 -19.73
N ILE A 460 23.63 37.51 -20.10
CA ILE A 460 24.33 36.66 -19.12
C ILE A 460 25.21 37.51 -18.17
N GLY A 461 25.92 38.51 -18.72
CA GLY A 461 26.75 39.42 -17.95
C GLY A 461 25.99 40.25 -16.93
N ILE A 462 24.78 40.73 -17.30
CA ILE A 462 23.88 41.47 -16.41
C ILE A 462 23.47 40.58 -15.23
N VAL A 463 22.93 39.39 -15.51
CA VAL A 463 22.47 38.44 -14.47
C VAL A 463 23.65 38.05 -13.56
N GLY A 464 24.80 37.64 -14.14
CA GLY A 464 25.97 37.24 -13.36
C GLY A 464 26.54 38.36 -12.48
N THR A 465 26.54 39.64 -13.00
CA THR A 465 27.02 40.79 -12.22
C THR A 465 26.10 41.10 -11.04
N ARG A 466 24.77 41.03 -11.24
CA ARG A 466 23.80 41.28 -10.15
C ARG A 466 23.91 40.22 -9.05
N LEU A 467 23.96 38.94 -9.41
CA LEU A 467 24.12 37.84 -8.44
C LEU A 467 25.50 37.96 -7.73
N GLY A 468 26.57 38.21 -8.44
CA GLY A 468 27.89 38.36 -7.85
C GLY A 468 28.00 39.58 -6.91
N ALA A 469 27.36 40.71 -7.23
CA ALA A 469 27.28 41.89 -6.35
C ALA A 469 26.54 41.61 -5.07
N ALA A 470 25.58 40.70 -5.09
CA ALA A 470 24.85 40.21 -3.93
C ALA A 470 25.59 39.09 -3.14
N GLY A 471 26.80 38.72 -3.57
CA GLY A 471 27.60 37.69 -2.93
C GLY A 471 27.14 36.25 -3.21
N LEU A 472 26.31 36.04 -4.22
CA LEU A 472 25.81 34.75 -4.62
C LEU A 472 26.74 34.08 -5.63
N ASN A 473 27.06 32.82 -5.38
CA ASN A 473 27.86 32.01 -6.31
C ASN A 473 26.97 31.20 -7.23
N ILE A 474 27.26 31.21 -8.53
CA ILE A 474 26.61 30.37 -9.53
C ILE A 474 27.38 29.07 -9.62
N SER A 475 26.71 27.96 -9.28
CA SER A 475 27.33 26.62 -9.31
C SER A 475 27.19 25.95 -10.68
N ASP A 476 26.10 26.21 -11.38
CA ASP A 476 25.83 25.71 -12.73
C ASP A 476 24.91 26.68 -13.48
N MET A 477 24.96 26.70 -14.80
CA MET A 477 24.13 27.54 -15.64
C MET A 477 23.95 26.91 -17.01
N ASP A 478 22.72 26.90 -17.49
CA ASP A 478 22.41 26.58 -18.87
C ASP A 478 21.54 27.66 -19.53
N VAL A 479 21.65 27.82 -20.83
CA VAL A 479 20.93 28.82 -21.61
C VAL A 479 20.20 28.16 -22.77
N GLY A 480 18.89 27.96 -22.61
CA GLY A 480 18.00 27.48 -23.65
C GLY A 480 17.54 28.63 -24.55
N ARG A 481 17.48 28.39 -25.86
CA ARG A 481 16.88 29.30 -26.83
C ARG A 481 15.49 28.81 -27.20
N SER A 482 14.56 29.77 -27.40
CA SER A 482 13.24 29.41 -27.91
C SER A 482 13.33 28.91 -29.36
N PRO A 483 12.43 28.02 -29.79
CA PRO A 483 12.36 27.60 -31.18
C PRO A 483 12.15 28.77 -32.16
N SER A 484 11.48 29.84 -31.72
CA SER A 484 11.28 31.05 -32.48
C SER A 484 12.50 31.98 -32.55
N GLY A 485 13.48 31.83 -31.65
CA GLY A 485 14.67 32.66 -31.57
C GLY A 485 14.42 34.08 -31.01
N GLU A 486 13.24 34.38 -30.49
CA GLU A 486 12.89 35.73 -29.99
C GLU A 486 13.28 35.96 -28.52
N ALA A 487 13.38 34.89 -27.73
CA ALA A 487 13.75 34.94 -26.32
C ALA A 487 14.74 33.84 -25.98
N ALA A 488 15.51 34.06 -24.93
CA ALA A 488 16.35 33.06 -24.31
C ALA A 488 15.92 32.83 -22.86
N LEU A 489 16.19 31.65 -22.33
CA LEU A 489 15.89 31.29 -20.96
C LEU A 489 17.19 30.82 -20.31
N MET A 490 17.60 31.47 -19.23
CA MET A 490 18.72 31.05 -18.40
C MET A 490 18.18 30.28 -17.19
N VAL A 491 18.71 29.11 -16.96
CA VAL A 491 18.50 28.35 -15.72
C VAL A 491 19.83 28.29 -14.98
N LEU A 492 19.84 28.78 -13.75
CA LEU A 492 21.03 28.84 -12.92
C LEU A 492 20.80 28.10 -11.60
N THR A 493 21.86 27.52 -11.06
CA THR A 493 21.89 27.01 -9.69
C THR A 493 22.78 27.92 -8.83
N THR A 494 22.28 28.25 -7.64
CA THR A 494 23.00 29.12 -6.68
C THR A 494 23.29 28.37 -5.38
N ASP A 495 24.31 28.81 -4.66
CA ASP A 495 24.71 28.24 -3.35
C ASP A 495 23.76 28.64 -2.21
N GLN A 496 22.95 29.70 -2.40
CA GLN A 496 22.01 30.24 -1.45
C GLN A 496 20.74 30.71 -2.18
N PRO A 497 19.60 30.88 -1.47
CA PRO A 497 18.40 31.46 -2.08
C PRO A 497 18.68 32.90 -2.55
N VAL A 498 18.14 33.26 -3.71
CA VAL A 498 18.29 34.63 -4.24
C VAL A 498 17.37 35.56 -3.45
N PRO A 499 17.90 36.63 -2.82
CA PRO A 499 17.10 37.58 -2.04
C PRO A 499 16.08 38.35 -2.89
N ASP A 500 14.96 38.73 -2.29
CA ASP A 500 13.85 39.40 -2.98
C ASP A 500 14.22 40.74 -3.61
N ASP A 501 15.14 41.50 -2.99
CA ASP A 501 15.66 42.75 -3.55
C ASP A 501 16.47 42.52 -4.83
N VAL A 502 17.25 41.43 -4.87
CA VAL A 502 18.00 41.04 -6.09
C VAL A 502 17.06 40.57 -7.18
N LEU A 503 15.99 39.84 -6.83
CA LEU A 503 14.96 39.44 -7.79
C LEU A 503 14.23 40.67 -8.36
N ALA A 504 13.93 41.67 -7.52
CA ALA A 504 13.32 42.93 -7.94
C ALA A 504 14.24 43.72 -8.89
N ASP A 505 15.54 43.81 -8.55
CA ASP A 505 16.55 44.45 -9.38
C ASP A 505 16.67 43.76 -10.75
N LEU A 506 16.70 42.44 -10.78
CA LEU A 506 16.75 41.69 -12.02
C LEU A 506 15.49 41.94 -12.88
N ARG A 507 14.29 41.94 -12.29
CA ARG A 507 13.05 42.23 -12.99
C ARG A 507 12.98 43.65 -13.56
N ALA A 508 13.70 44.57 -12.97
CA ALA A 508 13.78 45.96 -13.44
C ALA A 508 14.78 46.18 -14.58
N GLU A 509 15.66 45.21 -14.87
CA GLU A 509 16.70 45.35 -15.89
C GLU A 509 16.08 45.28 -17.32
N PRO A 510 16.44 46.23 -18.21
CA PRO A 510 15.97 46.23 -19.59
C PRO A 510 16.38 44.95 -20.34
N GLY A 511 15.40 44.23 -20.86
CA GLY A 511 15.58 42.99 -21.60
C GLY A 511 15.46 41.73 -20.74
N ILE A 512 15.22 41.85 -19.44
CA ILE A 512 14.71 40.76 -18.61
C ILE A 512 13.17 40.76 -18.73
N LEU A 513 12.60 39.62 -19.08
CA LEU A 513 11.17 39.48 -19.30
C LEU A 513 10.46 38.89 -18.06
N GLU A 514 11.06 37.86 -17.49
CA GLU A 514 10.55 37.15 -16.30
C GLU A 514 11.68 36.63 -15.43
N VAL A 515 11.46 36.56 -14.12
CA VAL A 515 12.41 36.00 -13.15
C VAL A 515 11.67 35.20 -12.11
N HIS A 516 12.00 33.91 -11.98
CA HIS A 516 11.45 32.99 -10.99
C HIS A 516 12.57 32.41 -10.14
N SER A 517 12.42 32.48 -8.82
CA SER A 517 13.29 31.78 -7.87
C SER A 517 12.62 30.45 -7.48
N LEU A 518 13.28 29.36 -7.78
CA LEU A 518 12.80 28.01 -7.49
C LEU A 518 13.59 27.48 -6.29
N THR A 519 12.89 27.09 -5.23
CA THR A 519 13.52 26.49 -4.05
C THR A 519 12.94 25.11 -3.82
N ASP A 520 13.85 24.10 -3.70
CA ASP A 520 13.51 22.69 -3.45
C ASP A 520 13.41 22.41 -1.91
#